data_f88eb2d850af32479350b03ae51fcd2b
#
_entry.id   f88eb2d850af32479350b03ae51fcd2b
#
_cell.length_a   1.000
_cell.length_b   1.000
_cell.length_c   1.000
_cell.angle_alpha   90.00
_cell.angle_beta   90.00
_cell.angle_gamma   90.00
#
_symmetry.space_group_name_H-M   'P 1'
#
loop_
_entity.id
_entity.type
_entity.pdbx_description
1 polymer ?
#
loop_
_entity_poly.entity_id
_entity_poly.type
_entity_poly.pdbx_seq_one_letter_code
_entity_poly.pdbx_strand_id
1 'polypeptide(L)'
;DTIIFGATPFGRDLAPRLAAELVCGVTADVTELSADTEKGLVIWSRPAMDGNIMADIVSPDYRPQVGTVRPGIFKYPQADASRTGEVISLSVSLEEKDLGTVLKEIIAGEKDSHPVENAKVVVAGGRGIRTEEEWAKLHELADLLGAAVGCSRPIAELGWEPHSHQIGQTGKGVAPKIYFALGISGAMQHMCAVNADIVIAVNKDPKAPIM
;
A
#
# COMPACT_ATOMS: atom_id res chain seq x y z
N ASP A 1 17.75 11.41 13.56
CA ASP A 1 18.44 11.43 12.27
C ASP A 1 17.54 10.97 11.11
N THR A 2 16.53 10.15 11.35
CA THR A 2 15.60 9.64 10.33
C THR A 2 14.17 9.69 10.84
N ILE A 3 13.24 10.14 10.00
CA ILE A 3 11.80 10.17 10.30
C ILE A 3 11.06 9.37 9.25
N ILE A 4 10.28 8.38 9.67
CA ILE A 4 9.51 7.49 8.80
C ILE A 4 8.02 7.67 9.06
N PHE A 5 7.27 7.91 8.00
CA PHE A 5 5.81 7.96 8.02
C PHE A 5 5.21 6.78 7.27
N GLY A 6 4.03 6.33 7.65
CA GLY A 6 3.22 5.51 6.75
C GLY A 6 2.71 6.35 5.57
N ALA A 7 2.79 5.85 4.34
CA ALA A 7 2.28 6.54 3.14
C ALA A 7 0.74 6.46 3.06
N THR A 8 0.06 6.68 4.17
CA THR A 8 -1.37 6.92 4.26
C THR A 8 -1.70 8.32 3.71
N PRO A 9 -2.96 8.66 3.43
CA PRO A 9 -3.34 10.03 3.05
C PRO A 9 -2.78 11.10 4.01
N PHE A 10 -2.87 10.83 5.31
CA PHE A 10 -2.31 11.72 6.34
C PHE A 10 -0.79 11.84 6.29
N GLY A 11 -0.07 10.71 6.20
CA GLY A 11 1.40 10.72 6.15
C GLY A 11 1.93 11.33 4.86
N ARG A 12 1.24 11.17 3.74
CA ARG A 12 1.60 11.78 2.45
C ARG A 12 1.41 13.30 2.43
N ASP A 13 0.50 13.84 3.26
CA ASP A 13 0.33 15.28 3.45
C ASP A 13 1.33 15.84 4.47
N LEU A 14 1.50 15.17 5.61
CA LEU A 14 2.31 15.65 6.72
C LEU A 14 3.83 15.61 6.44
N ALA A 15 4.32 14.50 5.85
CA ALA A 15 5.75 14.31 5.67
C ALA A 15 6.44 15.40 4.81
N PRO A 16 5.88 15.81 3.64
CA PRO A 16 6.49 16.88 2.85
C PRO A 16 6.38 18.25 3.53
N ARG A 17 5.31 18.52 4.29
CA ARG A 17 5.21 19.76 5.08
C ARG A 17 6.29 19.83 6.14
N LEU A 18 6.47 18.75 6.90
CA LEU A 18 7.53 18.67 7.91
C LEU A 18 8.92 18.80 7.27
N ALA A 19 9.17 18.14 6.15
CA ALA A 19 10.44 18.20 5.46
C ALA A 19 10.74 19.63 4.95
N ALA A 20 9.72 20.35 4.49
CA ALA A 20 9.87 21.76 4.09
C ALA A 20 10.23 22.67 5.28
N GLU A 21 9.58 22.50 6.43
CA GLU A 21 9.89 23.23 7.66
C GLU A 21 11.31 22.95 8.17
N LEU A 22 11.76 21.70 8.06
CA LEU A 22 13.10 21.29 8.46
C LEU A 22 14.17 21.51 7.39
N VAL A 23 13.79 22.06 6.24
CA VAL A 23 14.68 22.30 5.09
C VAL A 23 15.45 21.04 4.67
N CYS A 24 14.76 19.91 4.59
CA CYS A 24 15.34 18.63 4.19
C CYS A 24 14.51 17.96 3.07
N GLY A 25 15.08 16.91 2.45
CA GLY A 25 14.39 16.13 1.43
C GLY A 25 13.41 15.13 2.02
N VAL A 26 12.42 14.72 1.21
CA VAL A 26 11.50 13.63 1.55
C VAL A 26 11.36 12.65 0.38
N THR A 27 11.47 11.35 0.68
CA THR A 27 11.22 10.29 -0.31
C THR A 27 9.84 9.69 -0.08
N ALA A 28 9.01 9.70 -1.10
CA ALA A 28 7.62 9.24 -0.98
C ALA A 28 7.41 7.82 -1.49
N ASP A 29 6.48 7.09 -0.82
CA ASP A 29 5.93 5.82 -1.27
C ASP A 29 6.98 4.70 -1.46
N VAL A 30 7.88 4.63 -0.48
CA VAL A 30 9.01 3.70 -0.43
C VAL A 30 8.51 2.26 -0.26
N THR A 31 9.12 1.32 -0.98
CA THR A 31 8.77 -0.10 -0.92
C THR A 31 9.89 -0.98 -0.35
N GLU A 32 11.12 -0.45 -0.27
CA GLU A 32 12.25 -1.15 0.32
C GLU A 32 13.15 -0.16 1.05
N LEU A 33 13.70 -0.57 2.18
CA LEU A 33 14.62 0.22 3.00
C LEU A 33 15.90 -0.56 3.26
N SER A 34 17.03 0.09 3.04
CA SER A 34 18.33 -0.40 3.48
C SER A 34 19.14 0.73 4.11
N ALA A 35 20.26 0.40 4.73
CA ALA A 35 21.10 1.38 5.41
C ALA A 35 22.56 1.21 4.99
N ASP A 36 23.19 2.32 4.61
CA ASP A 36 24.64 2.46 4.52
C ASP A 36 25.15 2.95 5.89
N THR A 37 25.58 2.01 6.71
CA THR A 37 26.02 2.30 8.10
C THR A 37 27.34 3.04 8.15
N GLU A 38 28.17 2.93 7.10
CA GLU A 38 29.45 3.67 7.05
C GLU A 38 29.23 5.15 6.83
N LYS A 39 28.26 5.50 6.00
CA LYS A 39 27.90 6.88 5.70
C LYS A 39 26.75 7.44 6.56
N GLY A 40 26.12 6.59 7.37
CA GLY A 40 24.92 6.98 8.15
C GLY A 40 23.74 7.39 7.27
N LEU A 41 23.56 6.70 6.12
CA LEU A 41 22.50 6.99 5.16
C LEU A 41 21.44 5.90 5.16
N VAL A 42 20.19 6.33 5.01
CA VAL A 42 19.09 5.43 4.65
C VAL A 42 18.95 5.46 3.13
N ILE A 43 18.90 4.29 2.54
CA ILE A 43 18.62 4.10 1.13
C ILE A 43 17.14 3.79 0.99
N TRP A 44 16.42 4.69 0.32
CA TRP A 44 14.99 4.64 0.11
C TRP A 44 14.70 4.12 -1.29
N SER A 45 14.33 2.86 -1.43
CA SER A 45 14.04 2.27 -2.74
C SER A 45 12.55 2.33 -3.04
N ARG A 46 12.20 2.80 -4.22
CA ARG A 46 10.82 2.92 -4.68
C ARG A 46 10.69 2.66 -6.17
N PRO A 47 9.54 2.14 -6.63
CA PRO A 47 9.23 2.08 -8.04
C PRO A 47 9.15 3.48 -8.66
N ALA A 48 9.76 3.66 -9.81
CA ALA A 48 9.74 4.86 -10.63
C ALA A 48 9.38 4.50 -12.08
N MET A 49 9.06 5.49 -12.91
CA MET A 49 8.72 5.30 -14.33
C MET A 49 7.66 4.20 -14.54
N ASP A 50 6.50 4.36 -13.89
CA ASP A 50 5.38 3.41 -13.92
C ASP A 50 5.75 1.98 -13.44
N GLY A 51 6.74 1.90 -12.55
CA GLY A 51 7.19 0.64 -11.96
C GLY A 51 8.23 -0.12 -12.78
N ASN A 52 8.69 0.43 -13.89
CA ASN A 52 9.70 -0.23 -14.73
C ASN A 52 11.13 -0.11 -14.19
N ILE A 53 11.35 0.79 -13.26
CA ILE A 53 12.67 1.05 -12.66
C ILE A 53 12.50 1.14 -11.15
N MET A 54 13.42 0.53 -10.39
CA MET A 54 13.59 0.80 -8.98
C MET A 54 14.61 1.92 -8.81
N ALA A 55 14.22 2.97 -8.10
CA ALA A 55 15.09 4.10 -7.81
C ALA A 55 15.54 4.04 -6.35
N ASP A 56 16.84 4.05 -6.13
CA ASP A 56 17.46 4.21 -4.81
C ASP A 56 17.75 5.69 -4.57
N ILE A 57 17.14 6.24 -3.54
CA ILE A 57 17.22 7.65 -3.21
C ILE A 57 17.93 7.79 -1.87
N VAL A 58 18.84 8.75 -1.77
CA VAL A 58 19.58 9.06 -0.55
C VAL A 58 19.59 10.58 -0.31
N SER A 59 19.70 10.98 0.95
CA SER A 59 19.81 12.38 1.39
C SER A 59 21.11 12.56 2.18
N PRO A 60 22.25 12.81 1.50
CA PRO A 60 23.55 12.82 2.16
C PRO A 60 23.79 14.07 3.01
N ASP A 61 23.27 15.23 2.60
CA ASP A 61 23.70 16.53 3.11
C ASP A 61 22.80 17.10 4.22
N TYR A 62 21.50 16.72 4.20
CA TYR A 62 20.51 17.31 5.12
C TYR A 62 19.95 16.26 6.08
N ARG A 63 19.58 16.74 7.28
CA ARG A 63 18.95 15.92 8.33
C ARG A 63 17.73 16.65 8.89
N PRO A 64 16.72 15.88 9.33
CA PRO A 64 16.59 14.42 9.27
C PRO A 64 16.41 13.90 7.83
N GLN A 65 16.70 12.59 7.63
CA GLN A 65 16.33 11.89 6.42
C GLN A 65 14.86 11.49 6.55
N VAL A 66 13.99 12.00 5.67
CA VAL A 66 12.55 11.80 5.79
C VAL A 66 12.01 10.95 4.65
N GLY A 67 11.12 10.03 4.98
CA GLY A 67 10.44 9.24 3.96
C GLY A 67 9.07 8.73 4.40
N THR A 68 8.24 8.42 3.41
CA THR A 68 6.98 7.71 3.62
C THR A 68 7.07 6.31 3.05
N VAL A 69 6.61 5.33 3.81
CA VAL A 69 6.66 3.91 3.47
C VAL A 69 5.27 3.40 3.14
N ARG A 70 5.15 2.67 2.04
CA ARG A 70 3.89 2.11 1.59
C ARG A 70 3.33 1.15 2.64
N PRO A 71 2.07 1.31 3.06
CA PRO A 71 1.44 0.38 3.99
C PRO A 71 1.40 -1.06 3.45
N GLY A 72 1.57 -2.04 4.34
CA GLY A 72 1.52 -3.46 3.99
C GLY A 72 2.73 -4.02 3.24
N ILE A 73 3.77 -3.19 2.96
CA ILE A 73 4.95 -3.65 2.21
C ILE A 73 5.95 -4.44 3.08
N PHE A 74 6.03 -4.10 4.36
CA PHE A 74 6.88 -4.80 5.32
C PHE A 74 6.06 -5.77 6.15
N LYS A 75 6.62 -6.96 6.39
CA LYS A 75 6.05 -7.94 7.32
C LYS A 75 6.26 -7.47 8.76
N TYR A 76 5.27 -7.70 9.61
CA TYR A 76 5.42 -7.45 11.04
C TYR A 76 6.53 -8.35 11.61
N PRO A 77 7.48 -7.81 12.38
CA PRO A 77 8.42 -8.64 13.12
C PRO A 77 7.68 -9.42 14.20
N GLN A 78 8.26 -10.54 14.62
CA GLN A 78 7.74 -11.27 15.78
C GLN A 78 7.81 -10.37 17.01
N ALA A 79 6.70 -10.29 17.77
CA ALA A 79 6.66 -9.50 18.98
C ALA A 79 7.68 -10.03 20.01
N ASP A 80 8.48 -9.13 20.58
CA ASP A 80 9.44 -9.42 21.63
C ASP A 80 8.94 -8.83 22.96
N ALA A 81 8.39 -9.67 23.81
CA ALA A 81 7.83 -9.26 25.11
C ALA A 81 8.90 -8.78 26.13
N SER A 82 10.18 -9.00 25.85
CA SER A 82 11.28 -8.54 26.71
C SER A 82 11.62 -7.06 26.49
N ARG A 83 11.17 -6.46 25.38
CA ARG A 83 11.41 -5.06 25.08
C ARG A 83 10.44 -4.16 25.83
N THR A 84 10.98 -3.19 26.52
CA THR A 84 10.24 -2.15 27.23
C THR A 84 10.53 -0.79 26.58
N GLY A 85 9.59 0.15 26.69
CA GLY A 85 9.75 1.50 26.19
C GLY A 85 9.03 2.50 27.10
N GLU A 86 9.42 3.75 27.04
CA GLU A 86 8.74 4.85 27.69
C GLU A 86 7.68 5.42 26.75
N VAL A 87 6.49 5.68 27.28
CA VAL A 87 5.40 6.35 26.57
C VAL A 87 5.31 7.79 27.06
N ILE A 88 5.68 8.73 26.20
CA ILE A 88 5.60 10.17 26.49
C ILE A 88 4.39 10.75 25.79
N SER A 89 3.43 11.29 26.58
CA SER A 89 2.26 11.99 26.03
C SER A 89 2.58 13.46 25.80
N LEU A 90 2.42 13.91 24.56
CA LEU A 90 2.56 15.30 24.19
C LEU A 90 1.17 15.92 24.01
N SER A 91 0.91 17.05 24.68
CA SER A 91 -0.30 17.82 24.48
C SER A 91 0.01 19.01 23.57
N VAL A 92 -0.69 19.07 22.44
CA VAL A 92 -0.61 20.21 21.52
C VAL A 92 -1.95 20.95 21.59
N SER A 93 -1.91 22.25 21.93
CA SER A 93 -3.07 23.13 21.89
C SER A 93 -3.08 23.86 20.55
N LEU A 94 -4.14 23.67 19.76
CA LEU A 94 -4.38 24.39 18.51
C LEU A 94 -5.46 25.45 18.76
N GLU A 95 -5.23 26.66 18.33
CA GLU A 95 -6.24 27.71 18.30
C GLU A 95 -6.98 27.68 16.95
N GLU A 96 -8.21 28.19 16.91
CA GLU A 96 -9.04 28.21 15.70
C GLU A 96 -8.34 28.92 14.53
N LYS A 97 -7.51 29.92 14.80
CA LYS A 97 -6.70 30.62 13.80
C LYS A 97 -5.61 29.74 13.15
N ASP A 98 -5.19 28.65 13.81
CA ASP A 98 -4.16 27.74 13.31
C ASP A 98 -4.77 26.70 12.33
N LEU A 99 -6.10 26.64 12.25
CA LEU A 99 -6.85 25.71 11.42
C LEU A 99 -7.24 26.40 10.11
N GLY A 100 -6.59 26.04 9.01
CA GLY A 100 -6.96 26.53 7.67
C GLY A 100 -8.32 26.02 7.18
N THR A 101 -8.84 24.93 7.79
CA THR A 101 -10.11 24.30 7.44
C THR A 101 -10.78 23.79 8.70
N VAL A 102 -12.11 23.74 8.70
CA VAL A 102 -12.92 23.18 9.78
C VAL A 102 -13.56 21.89 9.29
N LEU A 103 -13.30 20.78 9.99
CA LEU A 103 -14.00 19.52 9.75
C LEU A 103 -15.48 19.67 10.16
N LYS A 104 -16.39 19.63 9.18
CA LYS A 104 -17.83 19.72 9.44
C LYS A 104 -18.44 18.37 9.79
N GLU A 105 -18.08 17.34 9.01
CA GLU A 105 -18.70 16.02 9.13
C GLU A 105 -17.76 14.94 8.57
N ILE A 106 -17.80 13.77 9.17
CA ILE A 106 -17.19 12.55 8.62
C ILE A 106 -18.35 11.65 8.18
N ILE A 107 -18.53 11.54 6.87
CA ILE A 107 -19.49 10.59 6.30
C ILE A 107 -18.77 9.25 6.23
N ALA A 108 -19.06 8.35 7.16
CA ALA A 108 -18.53 7.00 7.11
C ALA A 108 -19.19 6.25 5.94
N GLY A 109 -18.39 5.71 5.04
CA GLY A 109 -18.87 4.74 4.07
C GLY A 109 -19.33 3.43 4.73
N GLU A 110 -19.97 2.56 3.98
CA GLU A 110 -20.27 1.21 4.44
C GLU A 110 -18.98 0.53 4.92
N LYS A 111 -19.03 -0.07 6.11
CA LYS A 111 -17.89 -0.82 6.63
C LYS A 111 -17.66 -2.03 5.74
N ASP A 112 -16.53 -2.03 5.05
CA ASP A 112 -16.06 -3.23 4.36
C ASP A 112 -15.83 -4.33 5.40
N SER A 113 -16.59 -5.41 5.30
CA SER A 113 -16.50 -6.55 6.22
C SER A 113 -15.18 -7.34 6.03
N HIS A 114 -14.57 -7.24 4.84
CA HIS A 114 -13.37 -8.00 4.48
C HIS A 114 -12.37 -7.12 3.70
N PRO A 115 -11.76 -6.12 4.36
CA PRO A 115 -10.84 -5.23 3.69
C PRO A 115 -9.63 -5.99 3.13
N VAL A 116 -9.36 -5.80 1.84
CA VAL A 116 -8.33 -6.56 1.10
C VAL A 116 -6.93 -6.38 1.67
N GLU A 117 -6.64 -5.22 2.26
CA GLU A 117 -5.33 -4.90 2.83
C GLU A 117 -4.97 -5.71 4.07
N ASN A 118 -5.96 -6.26 4.77
CA ASN A 118 -5.77 -7.03 6.01
C ASN A 118 -5.99 -8.53 5.82
N ALA A 119 -6.36 -8.96 4.62
CA ALA A 119 -6.73 -10.34 4.35
C ALA A 119 -5.52 -11.26 4.26
N LYS A 120 -5.62 -12.45 4.85
CA LYS A 120 -4.61 -13.51 4.73
C LYS A 120 -4.65 -14.22 3.38
N VAL A 121 -5.82 -14.26 2.77
CA VAL A 121 -6.06 -14.83 1.45
C VAL A 121 -6.84 -13.81 0.65
N VAL A 122 -6.38 -13.53 -0.56
CA VAL A 122 -7.05 -12.63 -1.49
C VAL A 122 -7.35 -13.38 -2.78
N VAL A 123 -8.59 -13.29 -3.25
CA VAL A 123 -9.00 -13.74 -4.59
C VAL A 123 -9.25 -12.50 -5.42
N ALA A 124 -8.38 -12.25 -6.39
CA ALA A 124 -8.44 -11.05 -7.20
C ALA A 124 -8.76 -11.36 -8.67
N GLY A 125 -9.65 -10.56 -9.23
CA GLY A 125 -10.07 -10.68 -10.62
C GLY A 125 -9.56 -9.54 -11.50
N GLY A 126 -9.25 -9.88 -12.73
CA GLY A 126 -8.84 -8.93 -13.76
C GLY A 126 -9.74 -8.96 -14.99
N ARG A 127 -9.39 -8.15 -15.99
CA ARG A 127 -10.14 -8.01 -17.25
C ARG A 127 -10.25 -9.31 -18.08
N GLY A 128 -9.55 -10.37 -17.68
CA GLY A 128 -9.72 -11.70 -18.26
C GLY A 128 -11.07 -12.35 -17.94
N ILE A 129 -11.70 -11.93 -16.82
CA ILE A 129 -13.10 -12.22 -16.49
C ILE A 129 -13.97 -11.28 -17.31
N ARG A 130 -14.98 -11.79 -18.00
CA ARG A 130 -15.68 -11.03 -19.02
C ARG A 130 -17.16 -10.81 -18.76
N THR A 131 -17.74 -11.59 -17.83
CA THR A 131 -19.16 -11.51 -17.50
C THR A 131 -19.37 -11.39 -16.01
N GLU A 132 -20.50 -10.80 -15.62
CA GLU A 132 -20.89 -10.72 -14.21
C GLU A 132 -21.13 -12.12 -13.60
N GLU A 133 -21.54 -13.10 -14.42
CA GLU A 133 -21.72 -14.49 -13.98
C GLU A 133 -20.36 -15.13 -13.62
N GLU A 134 -19.31 -14.86 -14.41
CA GLU A 134 -17.95 -15.29 -14.08
C GLU A 134 -17.43 -14.57 -12.85
N TRP A 135 -17.79 -13.27 -12.68
CA TRP A 135 -17.44 -12.49 -11.50
C TRP A 135 -18.12 -13.05 -10.23
N ALA A 136 -19.39 -13.43 -10.32
CA ALA A 136 -20.11 -14.10 -9.22
C ALA A 136 -19.43 -15.39 -8.76
N LYS A 137 -18.89 -16.19 -9.69
CA LYS A 137 -18.12 -17.40 -9.36
C LYS A 137 -16.81 -17.08 -8.63
N LEU A 138 -16.21 -15.92 -8.90
CA LEU A 138 -15.03 -15.46 -8.16
C LEU A 138 -15.41 -15.17 -6.70
N HIS A 139 -16.55 -14.53 -6.46
CA HIS A 139 -17.07 -14.31 -5.11
C HIS A 139 -17.36 -15.62 -4.40
N GLU A 140 -18.01 -16.58 -5.06
CA GLU A 140 -18.25 -17.92 -4.49
C GLU A 140 -16.93 -18.60 -4.07
N LEU A 141 -15.88 -18.49 -4.89
CA LEU A 141 -14.56 -19.01 -4.55
C LEU A 141 -13.96 -18.30 -3.34
N ALA A 142 -14.08 -16.97 -3.28
CA ALA A 142 -13.60 -16.19 -2.15
C ALA A 142 -14.31 -16.57 -0.85
N ASP A 143 -15.63 -16.73 -0.89
CA ASP A 143 -16.43 -17.15 0.26
C ASP A 143 -16.03 -18.56 0.76
N LEU A 144 -15.83 -19.52 -0.14
CA LEU A 144 -15.39 -20.88 0.20
C LEU A 144 -14.00 -20.89 0.86
N LEU A 145 -13.13 -19.93 0.52
CA LEU A 145 -11.79 -19.83 1.05
C LEU A 145 -11.70 -18.90 2.29
N GLY A 146 -12.78 -18.21 2.65
CA GLY A 146 -12.75 -17.16 3.64
C GLY A 146 -11.79 -16.02 3.26
N ALA A 147 -11.73 -15.72 1.95
CA ALA A 147 -10.81 -14.77 1.35
C ALA A 147 -11.51 -13.42 1.11
N ALA A 148 -10.73 -12.34 1.08
CA ALA A 148 -11.22 -11.07 0.58
C ALA A 148 -11.21 -11.05 -0.95
N VAL A 149 -12.19 -10.36 -1.53
CA VAL A 149 -12.26 -10.14 -2.97
C VAL A 149 -11.50 -8.87 -3.33
N GLY A 150 -10.57 -8.99 -4.28
CA GLY A 150 -9.85 -7.87 -4.85
C GLY A 150 -10.08 -7.74 -6.35
N CYS A 151 -9.78 -6.58 -6.90
CA CYS A 151 -9.91 -6.37 -8.33
C CYS A 151 -8.79 -5.55 -8.93
N SER A 152 -8.57 -5.71 -10.23
CA SER A 152 -7.74 -4.77 -10.99
C SER A 152 -8.55 -3.52 -11.35
N ARG A 153 -7.86 -2.41 -11.63
CA ARG A 153 -8.49 -1.12 -11.97
C ARG A 153 -9.61 -1.22 -13.02
N PRO A 154 -9.46 -1.98 -14.15
CA PRO A 154 -10.55 -2.09 -15.13
C PRO A 154 -11.85 -2.67 -14.58
N ILE A 155 -11.80 -3.53 -13.59
CA ILE A 155 -12.99 -4.12 -12.96
C ILE A 155 -13.69 -3.09 -12.08
N ALA A 156 -12.92 -2.31 -11.30
CA ALA A 156 -13.48 -1.21 -10.51
C ALA A 156 -14.13 -0.15 -11.40
N GLU A 157 -13.52 0.16 -12.55
CA GLU A 157 -14.08 1.10 -13.54
C GLU A 157 -15.37 0.59 -14.20
N LEU A 158 -15.55 -0.74 -14.33
CA LEU A 158 -16.81 -1.34 -14.78
C LEU A 158 -17.89 -1.32 -13.68
N GLY A 159 -17.55 -1.01 -12.44
CA GLY A 159 -18.47 -1.00 -11.31
C GLY A 159 -18.85 -2.38 -10.78
N TRP A 160 -18.14 -3.45 -11.18
CA TRP A 160 -18.38 -4.81 -10.68
C TRP A 160 -17.86 -4.99 -9.26
N GLU A 161 -16.88 -4.18 -8.88
CA GLU A 161 -16.32 -4.15 -7.54
C GLU A 161 -16.04 -2.70 -7.11
N PRO A 162 -16.20 -2.35 -5.84
CA PRO A 162 -15.93 -0.99 -5.37
C PRO A 162 -14.44 -0.64 -5.48
N HIS A 163 -14.14 0.64 -5.66
CA HIS A 163 -12.76 1.13 -5.72
C HIS A 163 -11.95 0.85 -4.44
N SER A 164 -12.61 0.62 -3.30
CA SER A 164 -11.96 0.19 -2.06
C SER A 164 -11.28 -1.19 -2.17
N HIS A 165 -11.73 -2.03 -3.12
CA HIS A 165 -11.17 -3.35 -3.41
C HIS A 165 -10.18 -3.34 -4.57
N GLN A 166 -9.95 -2.19 -5.19
CA GLN A 166 -8.95 -2.06 -6.25
C GLN A 166 -7.55 -2.25 -5.70
N ILE A 167 -6.81 -3.20 -6.27
CA ILE A 167 -5.40 -3.49 -5.96
C ILE A 167 -4.53 -2.92 -7.07
N GLY A 168 -3.45 -2.23 -6.69
CA GLY A 168 -2.53 -1.65 -7.66
C GLY A 168 -1.92 -0.33 -7.17
N GLN A 169 -1.13 0.28 -8.03
CA GLN A 169 -0.41 1.53 -7.77
C GLN A 169 -1.33 2.67 -7.32
N THR A 170 -2.54 2.75 -7.89
CA THR A 170 -3.56 3.76 -7.55
C THR A 170 -4.64 3.23 -6.61
N GLY A 171 -4.54 1.99 -6.19
CA GLY A 171 -5.46 1.32 -5.26
C GLY A 171 -4.78 0.94 -3.96
N LYS A 172 -5.19 -0.21 -3.43
CA LYS A 172 -4.67 -0.77 -2.18
C LYS A 172 -3.42 -1.60 -2.42
N GLY A 173 -2.49 -1.55 -1.46
CA GLY A 173 -1.40 -2.51 -1.34
C GLY A 173 -1.84 -3.68 -0.46
N VAL A 174 -1.47 -4.89 -0.85
CA VAL A 174 -1.85 -6.12 -0.14
C VAL A 174 -0.63 -7.02 0.10
N ALA A 175 -0.61 -7.67 1.28
CA ALA A 175 0.44 -8.61 1.65
C ALA A 175 -0.15 -9.92 2.20
N PRO A 176 -0.99 -10.64 1.42
CA PRO A 176 -1.60 -11.87 1.85
C PRO A 176 -0.59 -13.03 1.86
N LYS A 177 -0.92 -14.10 2.58
CA LYS A 177 -0.18 -15.37 2.45
C LYS A 177 -0.38 -16.00 1.07
N ILE A 178 -1.62 -15.93 0.55
CA ILE A 178 -1.98 -16.49 -0.75
C ILE A 178 -2.76 -15.45 -1.55
N TYR A 179 -2.32 -15.22 -2.77
CA TYR A 179 -2.96 -14.33 -3.73
C TYR A 179 -3.38 -15.10 -4.96
N PHE A 180 -4.68 -15.25 -5.17
CA PHE A 180 -5.22 -15.80 -6.41
C PHE A 180 -5.40 -14.68 -7.43
N ALA A 181 -4.78 -14.81 -8.57
CA ALA A 181 -4.83 -13.84 -9.67
C ALA A 181 -5.61 -14.44 -10.84
N LEU A 182 -6.89 -14.16 -10.94
CA LEU A 182 -7.79 -14.76 -11.93
C LEU A 182 -8.01 -13.77 -13.09
N GLY A 183 -7.51 -14.10 -14.27
CA GLY A 183 -7.63 -13.25 -15.46
C GLY A 183 -6.89 -11.92 -15.35
N ILE A 184 -5.89 -11.83 -14.49
CA ILE A 184 -4.99 -10.69 -14.32
C ILE A 184 -3.77 -10.87 -15.22
N SER A 185 -3.39 -9.81 -15.96
CA SER A 185 -2.24 -9.88 -16.88
C SER A 185 -0.88 -9.85 -16.18
N GLY A 186 -0.80 -9.31 -14.97
CA GLY A 186 0.45 -9.10 -14.27
C GLY A 186 1.18 -7.81 -14.66
N ALA A 187 0.43 -6.82 -15.13
CA ALA A 187 0.98 -5.49 -15.37
C ALA A 187 1.63 -4.94 -14.09
N MET A 188 2.78 -4.26 -14.23
CA MET A 188 3.56 -3.74 -13.12
C MET A 188 2.74 -2.83 -12.21
N GLN A 189 1.83 -2.03 -12.78
CA GLN A 189 0.94 -1.15 -12.02
C GLN A 189 0.01 -1.89 -11.05
N HIS A 190 -0.27 -3.17 -11.32
CA HIS A 190 -1.03 -4.02 -10.40
C HIS A 190 -0.08 -4.76 -9.44
N MET A 191 0.95 -5.41 -9.98
CA MET A 191 1.84 -6.28 -9.20
C MET A 191 2.71 -5.53 -8.21
N CYS A 192 3.04 -4.26 -8.45
CA CYS A 192 3.82 -3.44 -7.49
C CYS A 192 3.11 -3.23 -6.14
N ALA A 193 1.81 -3.53 -6.07
CA ALA A 193 1.01 -3.45 -4.85
C ALA A 193 0.72 -4.83 -4.22
N VAL A 194 1.25 -5.92 -4.79
CA VAL A 194 1.04 -7.29 -4.33
C VAL A 194 2.34 -7.84 -3.75
N ASN A 195 2.36 -8.05 -2.44
CA ASN A 195 3.49 -8.65 -1.70
C ASN A 195 3.03 -9.95 -1.02
N ALA A 196 2.59 -10.91 -1.82
CA ALA A 196 2.10 -12.19 -1.34
C ALA A 196 3.23 -13.21 -1.12
N ASP A 197 3.06 -14.13 -0.16
CA ASP A 197 3.98 -15.26 0.01
C ASP A 197 3.85 -16.26 -1.15
N ILE A 198 2.61 -16.48 -1.64
CA ILE A 198 2.30 -17.38 -2.74
C ILE A 198 1.34 -16.67 -3.69
N VAL A 199 1.66 -16.67 -4.98
CA VAL A 199 0.78 -16.19 -6.06
C VAL A 199 0.33 -17.39 -6.88
N ILE A 200 -0.98 -17.56 -7.01
CA ILE A 200 -1.61 -18.57 -7.87
C ILE A 200 -2.28 -17.83 -9.02
N ALA A 201 -1.66 -17.90 -10.20
CA ALA A 201 -2.17 -17.21 -11.38
C ALA A 201 -2.96 -18.17 -12.28
N VAL A 202 -4.13 -17.71 -12.73
CA VAL A 202 -4.95 -18.38 -13.73
C VAL A 202 -5.18 -17.42 -14.88
N ASN A 203 -4.58 -17.71 -16.01
CA ASN A 203 -4.69 -16.90 -17.22
C ASN A 203 -4.78 -17.81 -18.45
N LYS A 204 -5.60 -17.42 -19.42
CA LYS A 204 -5.68 -18.10 -20.70
C LYS A 204 -4.53 -17.77 -21.65
N ASP A 205 -3.85 -16.64 -21.40
CA ASP A 205 -2.68 -16.22 -22.17
C ASP A 205 -1.41 -16.72 -21.46
N PRO A 206 -0.73 -17.72 -22.01
CA PRO A 206 0.50 -18.26 -21.42
C PRO A 206 1.68 -17.27 -21.51
N LYS A 207 1.53 -16.17 -22.24
CA LYS A 207 2.55 -15.10 -22.37
C LYS A 207 2.24 -13.90 -21.47
N ALA A 208 1.18 -13.96 -20.68
CA ALA A 208 0.88 -12.90 -19.72
C ALA A 208 2.06 -12.74 -18.73
N PRO A 209 2.50 -11.52 -18.41
CA PRO A 209 3.65 -11.28 -17.53
C PRO A 209 3.56 -11.95 -16.14
N ILE A 210 2.35 -12.30 -15.69
CA ILE A 210 2.15 -12.98 -14.42
C ILE A 210 2.47 -14.49 -14.49
N MET A 211 2.53 -15.07 -15.68
CA MET A 211 2.80 -16.51 -15.90
C MET A 211 4.28 -16.78 -15.94
#